data_bc79badd44694d17f0b4fcac1825109f
#
_entry.id   bc79badd44694d17f0b4fcac1825109f
#
_cell.length_a   1.000
_cell.length_b   1.000
_cell.length_c   1.000
_cell.angle_alpha   90.00
_cell.angle_beta   90.00
_cell.angle_gamma   90.00
#
_symmetry.space_group_name_H-M   'P 1'
#
loop_
_entity.id
_entity.type
_entity.pdbx_description
1 polymer ?
#
loop_
_entity_poly.entity_id
_entity_poly.type
_entity_poly.pdbx_seq_one_letter_code
_entity_poly.pdbx_strand_id
1 'polypeptide(L)'
;MIVLDFVRQSIPGGWKQSPSGWTSGNCPMCHVRGHSRDTRGRGGIMFQDDKVQYNCFNCNYKTGWSPGKRINTMLSDLLVAFGADPAQIQRVNFELLKENEKDQVAQQFISTTERKEKAKITWQPMELPNNATTFDKWDTDTLTPRQLESFIKAVQYIEERGMSFYNGWQWTPESHFRNRIILPFNYKGKTVGYTARWVGQTPDKATPKYYHQMPKHFVYNLDKQRTYKYTIVTEGQMDALLVNGIATSGNTPSNVQCDIIDDLKKEVIVVPDADSAGMDLVKTAIRRGWSVSFPPWEDCKDTADAAVKYGRLFTVRSIIDSAETNTTKIQLLAKSYCR
;
A
#
# COMPACT_ATOMS: atom_id res chain seq x y z
N MET A 1 -1.32 24.14 17.76
CA MET A 1 -1.27 25.20 18.78
C MET A 1 -2.08 24.83 20.02
N ILE A 2 -3.36 24.55 19.93
CA ILE A 2 -4.28 24.26 21.08
C ILE A 2 -3.76 23.17 22.03
N VAL A 3 -3.24 22.05 21.53
CA VAL A 3 -2.77 20.94 22.40
C VAL A 3 -1.53 21.31 23.18
N LEU A 4 -0.57 21.98 22.57
CA LEU A 4 0.69 22.34 23.25
C LEU A 4 0.41 23.32 24.40
N ASP A 5 -0.47 24.28 24.17
CA ASP A 5 -0.86 25.27 25.20
C ASP A 5 -1.64 24.60 26.33
N PHE A 6 -2.56 23.70 25.96
CA PHE A 6 -3.30 22.91 26.96
C PHE A 6 -2.37 22.03 27.82
N VAL A 7 -1.41 21.34 27.19
CA VAL A 7 -0.42 20.54 27.95
C VAL A 7 0.46 21.43 28.83
N ARG A 8 0.92 22.57 28.33
CA ARG A 8 1.73 23.53 29.14
C ARG A 8 0.97 24.02 30.36
N GLN A 9 -0.30 24.36 30.20
CA GLN A 9 -1.16 24.83 31.31
C GLN A 9 -1.47 23.72 32.31
N SER A 10 -1.42 22.46 31.91
CA SER A 10 -1.67 21.32 32.77
C SER A 10 -0.45 20.91 33.62
N ILE A 11 0.75 21.41 33.31
CA ILE A 11 1.95 21.06 34.07
C ILE A 11 1.84 21.65 35.49
N PRO A 12 2.00 20.81 36.53
CA PRO A 12 1.91 21.30 37.90
C PRO A 12 2.94 22.38 38.25
N GLY A 13 2.57 23.32 39.09
CA GLY A 13 3.53 24.31 39.60
C GLY A 13 4.74 23.65 40.28
N GLY A 14 5.91 24.29 40.19
CA GLY A 14 7.15 23.81 40.81
C GLY A 14 7.99 22.88 39.92
N TRP A 15 7.53 22.53 38.71
CA TRP A 15 8.38 21.88 37.73
C TRP A 15 9.46 22.83 37.22
N LYS A 16 10.69 22.34 37.02
CA LYS A 16 11.85 23.15 36.65
C LYS A 16 12.32 22.85 35.25
N GLN A 17 12.51 23.88 34.46
CA GLN A 17 13.07 23.74 33.12
C GLN A 17 14.62 23.60 33.20
N SER A 18 15.15 22.61 32.50
CA SER A 18 16.61 22.39 32.36
C SER A 18 17.15 23.10 31.10
N PRO A 19 18.49 23.37 31.04
CA PRO A 19 19.09 23.92 29.83
C PRO A 19 18.94 23.05 28.57
N SER A 20 18.66 21.73 28.74
CA SER A 20 18.40 20.79 27.66
C SER A 20 16.95 20.83 27.12
N GLY A 21 16.14 21.78 27.62
CA GLY A 21 14.74 21.96 27.16
C GLY A 21 13.70 21.07 27.86
N TRP A 22 14.12 20.19 28.77
CA TRP A 22 13.20 19.40 29.59
C TRP A 22 12.65 20.20 30.75
N THR A 23 11.35 20.09 30.96
CA THR A 23 10.70 20.55 32.20
C THR A 23 10.46 19.33 33.09
N SER A 24 11.12 19.29 34.26
CA SER A 24 11.18 18.09 35.11
C SER A 24 10.53 18.32 36.46
N GLY A 25 9.87 17.28 36.95
CA GLY A 25 9.22 17.28 38.27
C GLY A 25 8.81 15.87 38.71
N ASN A 26 8.08 15.76 39.79
CA ASN A 26 7.66 14.49 40.35
C ASN A 26 6.63 13.81 39.46
N CYS A 27 6.92 12.60 39.00
CA CYS A 27 6.03 11.84 38.13
C CYS A 27 4.80 11.32 38.91
N PRO A 28 3.57 11.71 38.55
CA PRO A 28 2.37 11.20 39.21
C PRO A 28 2.09 9.74 38.87
N MET A 29 2.56 9.26 37.71
CA MET A 29 2.28 7.92 37.21
C MET A 29 3.08 6.82 37.93
N CYS A 30 4.12 7.16 38.69
CA CYS A 30 4.91 6.16 39.43
C CYS A 30 4.03 5.33 40.37
N HIS A 31 3.20 5.98 41.16
CA HIS A 31 2.34 5.29 42.13
C HIS A 31 1.27 4.43 41.43
N VAL A 32 0.68 4.94 40.37
CA VAL A 32 -0.31 4.23 39.56
C VAL A 32 0.25 2.93 38.94
N ARG A 33 1.55 2.92 38.68
CA ARG A 33 2.27 1.76 38.10
C ARG A 33 2.96 0.87 39.13
N GLY A 34 2.59 0.98 40.40
CA GLY A 34 3.10 0.13 41.47
C GLY A 34 4.52 0.48 41.97
N HIS A 35 5.04 1.65 41.58
CA HIS A 35 6.30 2.17 42.10
C HIS A 35 6.07 3.09 43.31
N SER A 36 7.08 3.32 44.12
CA SER A 36 7.05 4.38 45.16
C SER A 36 6.78 5.74 44.54
N ARG A 37 6.11 6.64 45.27
CA ARG A 37 5.91 8.03 44.82
C ARG A 37 7.24 8.69 44.45
N ASP A 38 7.26 9.36 43.31
CA ASP A 38 8.44 10.08 42.88
C ASP A 38 8.60 11.36 43.70
N THR A 39 9.69 11.46 44.43
CA THR A 39 10.09 12.65 45.21
C THR A 39 11.37 13.30 44.68
N ARG A 40 11.91 12.75 43.59
CA ARG A 40 13.23 13.15 43.03
C ARG A 40 13.12 13.84 41.68
N GLY A 41 11.91 14.16 41.22
CA GLY A 41 11.69 14.86 39.96
C GLY A 41 12.11 14.08 38.71
N ARG A 42 11.84 12.76 38.65
CA ARG A 42 12.26 11.88 37.55
C ARG A 42 11.32 11.85 36.36
N GLY A 43 10.17 12.54 36.47
CA GLY A 43 9.29 12.82 35.33
C GLY A 43 9.81 14.02 34.54
N GLY A 44 9.80 13.93 33.21
CA GLY A 44 10.20 15.02 32.33
C GLY A 44 9.26 15.17 31.18
N ILE A 45 8.96 16.41 30.81
CA ILE A 45 8.20 16.77 29.62
C ILE A 45 9.04 17.69 28.75
N MET A 46 9.04 17.48 27.44
CA MET A 46 9.76 18.29 26.49
C MET A 46 8.83 18.72 25.37
N PHE A 47 8.95 19.97 24.98
CA PHE A 47 8.30 20.54 23.80
C PHE A 47 9.37 20.77 22.74
N GLN A 48 9.26 20.11 21.62
CA GLN A 48 10.17 20.25 20.48
C GLN A 48 9.37 20.43 19.22
N ASP A 49 9.60 21.54 18.53
CA ASP A 49 8.78 21.96 17.41
C ASP A 49 7.29 21.99 17.81
N ASP A 50 6.42 21.31 17.05
CA ASP A 50 4.99 21.20 17.36
C ASP A 50 4.63 19.90 18.09
N LYS A 51 5.58 19.26 18.78
CA LYS A 51 5.41 17.98 19.48
C LYS A 51 5.62 18.12 20.96
N VAL A 52 4.98 17.23 21.73
CA VAL A 52 5.23 17.06 23.14
C VAL A 52 5.64 15.61 23.43
N GLN A 53 6.63 15.45 24.28
CA GLN A 53 7.11 14.14 24.74
C GLN A 53 7.19 14.15 26.27
N TYR A 54 6.78 13.06 26.89
CA TYR A 54 6.92 12.80 28.30
C TYR A 54 7.65 11.48 28.55
N ASN A 55 8.57 11.48 29.50
CA ASN A 55 9.27 10.29 29.95
C ASN A 55 9.52 10.36 31.47
N CYS A 56 9.33 9.24 32.15
CA CYS A 56 9.73 9.07 33.55
C CYS A 56 10.84 8.02 33.66
N PHE A 57 11.99 8.42 34.17
CA PHE A 57 13.16 7.54 34.37
C PHE A 57 12.99 6.52 35.50
N ASN A 58 11.92 6.63 36.33
CA ASN A 58 11.65 5.69 37.40
C ASN A 58 10.70 4.57 36.99
N CYS A 59 9.54 4.91 36.43
CA CYS A 59 8.50 3.94 36.08
C CYS A 59 8.42 3.65 34.58
N ASN A 60 9.33 4.25 33.79
CA ASN A 60 9.34 4.13 32.32
C ASN A 60 8.02 4.50 31.63
N TYR A 61 7.23 5.37 32.25
CA TYR A 61 6.03 5.90 31.61
C TYR A 61 6.44 6.84 30.48
N LYS A 62 6.08 6.50 29.25
CA LYS A 62 6.40 7.27 28.05
C LYS A 62 5.11 7.56 27.30
N THR A 63 4.90 8.83 26.96
CA THR A 63 3.77 9.25 26.13
C THR A 63 4.13 10.55 25.42
N GLY A 64 3.26 10.98 24.50
CA GLY A 64 3.46 12.23 23.78
C GLY A 64 2.35 12.49 22.79
N TRP A 65 2.47 13.63 22.12
CA TRP A 65 1.55 14.04 21.07
C TRP A 65 2.32 14.68 19.91
N SER A 66 1.79 14.55 18.70
CA SER A 66 2.27 15.21 17.48
C SER A 66 1.09 15.71 16.65
N PRO A 67 1.29 16.75 15.82
CA PRO A 67 0.24 17.32 14.95
C PRO A 67 -0.51 16.27 14.15
N GLY A 68 -1.80 16.48 13.94
CA GLY A 68 -2.67 15.57 13.20
C GLY A 68 -3.17 14.35 13.99
N LYS A 69 -2.73 14.17 15.25
CA LYS A 69 -3.15 13.05 16.11
C LYS A 69 -4.03 13.54 17.26
N ARG A 70 -4.94 12.67 17.72
CA ARG A 70 -5.68 12.90 18.97
C ARG A 70 -4.75 12.72 20.17
N ILE A 71 -5.09 13.33 21.30
CA ILE A 71 -4.50 13.01 22.60
C ILE A 71 -4.83 11.54 22.89
N ASN A 72 -3.79 10.70 22.98
CA ASN A 72 -3.94 9.28 23.25
C ASN A 72 -4.28 9.02 24.74
N THR A 73 -4.73 7.82 25.07
CA THR A 73 -5.13 7.45 26.43
C THR A 73 -4.01 7.68 27.45
N MET A 74 -2.77 7.31 27.11
CA MET A 74 -1.64 7.52 28.05
C MET A 74 -1.37 8.99 28.31
N LEU A 75 -1.43 9.86 27.31
CA LEU A 75 -1.26 11.30 27.55
C LEU A 75 -2.46 11.87 28.30
N SER A 76 -3.67 11.41 28.01
CA SER A 76 -4.89 11.77 28.76
C SER A 76 -4.76 11.42 30.24
N ASP A 77 -4.34 10.20 30.57
CA ASP A 77 -4.13 9.74 31.95
C ASP A 77 -3.09 10.59 32.69
N LEU A 78 -2.00 10.94 32.01
CA LEU A 78 -1.00 11.83 32.58
C LEU A 78 -1.54 13.22 32.87
N LEU A 79 -2.30 13.80 31.93
CA LEU A 79 -2.91 15.13 32.08
C LEU A 79 -3.94 15.16 33.20
N VAL A 80 -4.75 14.13 33.35
CA VAL A 80 -5.67 13.95 34.48
C VAL A 80 -4.89 13.87 35.80
N ALA A 81 -3.79 13.12 35.83
CA ALA A 81 -2.93 13.02 36.98
C ALA A 81 -2.18 14.35 37.31
N PHE A 82 -2.04 15.23 36.36
CA PHE A 82 -1.60 16.62 36.54
C PHE A 82 -2.72 17.55 37.04
N GLY A 83 -3.97 17.11 37.03
CA GLY A 83 -5.14 17.87 37.49
C GLY A 83 -5.98 18.46 36.36
N ALA A 84 -5.76 18.06 35.11
CA ALA A 84 -6.61 18.49 34.00
C ALA A 84 -8.00 17.82 34.08
N ASP A 85 -9.05 18.60 33.75
CA ASP A 85 -10.40 18.09 33.65
C ASP A 85 -10.56 17.17 32.42
N PRO A 86 -11.05 15.92 32.63
CA PRO A 86 -11.31 15.02 31.49
C PRO A 86 -12.26 15.60 30.44
N ALA A 87 -13.20 16.45 30.81
CA ALA A 87 -14.09 17.11 29.87
C ALA A 87 -13.35 18.12 28.97
N GLN A 88 -12.33 18.80 29.51
CA GLN A 88 -11.47 19.68 28.70
C GLN A 88 -10.62 18.87 27.70
N ILE A 89 -10.08 17.72 28.10
CA ILE A 89 -9.33 16.82 27.19
C ILE A 89 -10.22 16.37 26.04
N GLN A 90 -11.49 16.01 26.32
CA GLN A 90 -12.44 15.64 25.28
C GLN A 90 -12.76 16.81 24.34
N ARG A 91 -12.91 18.02 24.85
CA ARG A 91 -13.13 19.23 24.03
C ARG A 91 -11.94 19.48 23.10
N VAL A 92 -10.71 19.41 23.61
CA VAL A 92 -9.49 19.57 22.80
C VAL A 92 -9.43 18.50 21.71
N ASN A 93 -9.73 17.25 22.02
CA ASN A 93 -9.81 16.18 21.01
C ASN A 93 -10.90 16.43 19.95
N PHE A 94 -12.03 17.01 20.33
CA PHE A 94 -13.10 17.36 19.40
C PHE A 94 -12.72 18.54 18.49
N GLU A 95 -12.02 19.54 19.01
CA GLU A 95 -11.49 20.65 18.22
C GLU A 95 -10.44 20.19 17.22
N LEU A 96 -9.55 19.27 17.63
CA LEU A 96 -8.58 18.64 16.71
C LEU A 96 -9.27 17.88 15.56
N LEU A 97 -10.40 17.25 15.84
CA LEU A 97 -11.18 16.59 14.77
C LEU A 97 -11.72 17.60 13.76
N LYS A 98 -12.28 18.72 14.27
CA LYS A 98 -12.79 19.78 13.40
C LYS A 98 -11.69 20.45 12.58
N GLU A 99 -10.49 20.65 13.16
CA GLU A 99 -9.33 21.19 12.42
C GLU A 99 -8.89 20.21 11.34
N ASN A 100 -8.75 18.92 11.66
CA ASN A 100 -8.37 17.89 10.69
C ASN A 100 -9.42 17.74 9.56
N GLU A 101 -10.71 17.86 9.85
CA GLU A 101 -11.77 17.86 8.84
C GLU A 101 -11.68 19.11 7.95
N LYS A 102 -11.43 20.29 8.52
CA LYS A 102 -11.24 21.52 7.74
C LYS A 102 -10.00 21.44 6.86
N ASP A 103 -8.90 20.90 7.37
CA ASP A 103 -7.66 20.71 6.60
C ASP A 103 -7.86 19.69 5.48
N GLN A 104 -8.60 18.62 5.71
CA GLN A 104 -8.96 17.64 4.67
C GLN A 104 -9.88 18.26 3.60
N VAL A 105 -10.88 19.06 4.01
CA VAL A 105 -11.76 19.79 3.09
C VAL A 105 -10.97 20.87 2.36
N ALA A 106 -10.11 21.63 3.04
CA ALA A 106 -9.25 22.64 2.42
C ALA A 106 -8.24 22.02 1.44
N GLN A 107 -7.64 20.89 1.79
CA GLN A 107 -6.77 20.12 0.88
C GLN A 107 -7.54 19.55 -0.33
N GLN A 108 -8.79 19.13 -0.16
CA GLN A 108 -9.66 18.78 -1.27
C GLN A 108 -9.99 19.98 -2.16
N PHE A 109 -10.27 21.16 -1.59
CA PHE A 109 -10.52 22.39 -2.36
C PHE A 109 -9.24 22.93 -3.03
N ILE A 110 -8.09 22.88 -2.38
CA ILE A 110 -6.80 23.29 -2.96
C ILE A 110 -6.39 22.34 -4.08
N SER A 111 -6.64 21.02 -3.94
CA SER A 111 -6.39 20.06 -5.02
C SER A 111 -7.29 20.24 -6.24
N THR A 112 -8.44 20.91 -6.08
CA THR A 112 -9.33 21.26 -7.20
C THR A 112 -8.96 22.59 -7.87
N THR A 113 -8.29 23.51 -7.16
CA THR A 113 -7.98 24.86 -7.70
C THR A 113 -6.54 24.98 -8.24
N GLU A 114 -5.59 24.21 -7.73
CA GLU A 114 -4.25 24.08 -8.31
C GLU A 114 -4.20 22.82 -9.19
N ARG A 115 -4.82 22.85 -10.36
CA ARG A 115 -4.34 22.02 -11.47
C ARG A 115 -2.96 22.54 -11.88
N LYS A 116 -1.92 22.23 -11.10
CA LYS A 116 -0.58 22.17 -11.66
C LYS A 116 -0.69 21.30 -12.90
N GLU A 117 -0.26 21.83 -14.05
CA GLU A 117 -0.11 21.01 -15.26
C GLU A 117 0.59 19.74 -14.83
N LYS A 118 -0.17 18.62 -14.77
CA LYS A 118 0.37 17.33 -14.39
C LYS A 118 1.49 17.03 -15.37
N ALA A 119 2.72 17.00 -14.90
CA ALA A 119 3.85 16.65 -15.73
C ALA A 119 3.50 15.37 -16.47
N LYS A 120 3.44 15.41 -17.79
CA LYS A 120 3.13 14.24 -18.63
C LYS A 120 4.17 13.20 -18.32
N ILE A 121 3.81 12.18 -17.55
CA ILE A 121 4.71 11.09 -17.22
C ILE A 121 5.01 10.37 -18.55
N THR A 122 6.26 10.41 -18.96
CA THR A 122 6.77 9.66 -20.11
C THR A 122 7.76 8.65 -19.58
N TRP A 123 7.44 7.38 -19.75
CA TRP A 123 8.37 6.29 -19.46
C TRP A 123 9.27 6.09 -20.69
N GLN A 124 10.59 6.05 -20.46
CA GLN A 124 11.58 5.88 -21.52
C GLN A 124 11.58 4.43 -22.03
N PRO A 125 11.81 4.23 -23.32
CA PRO A 125 12.00 2.90 -23.87
C PRO A 125 13.15 2.17 -23.19
N MET A 126 13.01 0.88 -23.04
CA MET A 126 13.97 -0.01 -22.40
C MET A 126 14.10 -1.28 -23.22
N GLU A 127 15.32 -1.81 -23.31
CA GLU A 127 15.58 -3.08 -23.96
C GLU A 127 15.22 -4.26 -23.07
N LEU A 128 14.75 -5.32 -23.68
CA LEU A 128 14.54 -6.60 -23.02
C LEU A 128 15.88 -7.32 -22.80
N PRO A 129 15.93 -8.37 -21.97
CA PRO A 129 17.10 -9.24 -21.89
C PRO A 129 17.55 -9.71 -23.27
N ASN A 130 18.86 -9.85 -23.44
CA ASN A 130 19.42 -10.28 -24.72
C ASN A 130 18.74 -11.56 -25.22
N ASN A 131 18.56 -11.64 -26.54
CA ASN A 131 17.89 -12.76 -27.20
C ASN A 131 16.48 -13.07 -26.69
N ALA A 132 15.86 -12.21 -25.88
CA ALA A 132 14.46 -12.41 -25.49
C ALA A 132 13.54 -12.21 -26.69
N THR A 133 12.75 -13.22 -27.00
CA THR A 133 11.75 -13.16 -28.07
C THR A 133 10.52 -14.01 -27.72
N THR A 134 9.45 -13.86 -28.46
CA THR A 134 8.22 -14.63 -28.27
C THR A 134 8.44 -16.12 -28.56
N PHE A 135 7.67 -16.98 -27.91
CA PHE A 135 7.85 -18.43 -27.94
C PHE A 135 7.73 -19.01 -29.36
N ASP A 136 6.88 -18.45 -30.22
CA ASP A 136 6.66 -18.86 -31.61
C ASP A 136 7.86 -18.63 -32.54
N LYS A 137 8.85 -17.80 -32.12
CA LYS A 137 10.02 -17.50 -32.90
C LYS A 137 11.24 -18.38 -32.59
N TRP A 138 11.10 -19.25 -31.58
CA TRP A 138 12.19 -20.15 -31.22
C TRP A 138 12.19 -21.43 -32.06
N ASP A 139 13.32 -21.69 -32.71
CA ASP A 139 13.60 -23.00 -33.29
C ASP A 139 14.13 -23.93 -32.21
N THR A 140 13.27 -24.84 -31.74
CA THR A 140 13.58 -25.76 -30.65
C THR A 140 14.69 -26.72 -30.94
N ASP A 141 14.97 -27.01 -32.24
CA ASP A 141 16.03 -27.91 -32.65
C ASP A 141 17.43 -27.31 -32.45
N THR A 142 17.51 -25.99 -32.34
CA THR A 142 18.74 -25.26 -32.04
C THR A 142 19.08 -25.15 -30.55
N LEU A 143 18.17 -25.53 -29.68
CA LEU A 143 18.35 -25.46 -28.23
C LEU A 143 19.15 -26.64 -27.71
N THR A 144 20.04 -26.37 -26.76
CA THR A 144 20.69 -27.45 -26.00
C THR A 144 19.65 -28.16 -25.12
N PRO A 145 19.85 -29.41 -24.71
CA PRO A 145 18.88 -30.16 -23.89
C PRO A 145 18.45 -29.40 -22.62
N ARG A 146 19.38 -28.67 -22.00
CA ARG A 146 19.11 -27.88 -20.79
C ARG A 146 18.27 -26.61 -21.07
N GLN A 147 18.46 -26.00 -22.23
CA GLN A 147 17.66 -24.86 -22.68
C GLN A 147 16.25 -25.31 -23.07
N LEU A 148 16.15 -26.43 -23.79
CA LEU A 148 14.87 -27.02 -24.16
C LEU A 148 14.03 -27.41 -22.93
N GLU A 149 14.64 -27.98 -21.91
CA GLU A 149 13.95 -28.26 -20.65
C GLU A 149 13.39 -26.98 -20.00
N SER A 150 14.18 -25.89 -19.99
CA SER A 150 13.75 -24.59 -19.47
C SER A 150 12.61 -23.98 -20.30
N PHE A 151 12.68 -24.12 -21.63
CA PHE A 151 11.65 -23.67 -22.55
C PHE A 151 10.33 -24.40 -22.32
N ILE A 152 10.36 -25.74 -22.25
CA ILE A 152 9.18 -26.59 -22.00
C ILE A 152 8.53 -26.21 -20.65
N LYS A 153 9.32 -26.07 -19.58
CA LYS A 153 8.80 -25.65 -18.26
C LYS A 153 8.11 -24.27 -18.34
N ALA A 154 8.64 -23.36 -19.14
CA ALA A 154 8.05 -22.06 -19.31
C ALA A 154 6.70 -22.13 -20.05
N VAL A 155 6.59 -22.94 -21.11
CA VAL A 155 5.34 -23.17 -21.83
C VAL A 155 4.29 -23.83 -20.90
N GLN A 156 4.66 -24.90 -20.23
CA GLN A 156 3.77 -25.61 -19.29
C GLN A 156 3.23 -24.67 -18.20
N TYR A 157 4.09 -23.83 -17.64
CA TYR A 157 3.67 -22.85 -16.64
C TYR A 157 2.64 -21.85 -17.17
N ILE A 158 2.79 -21.37 -18.42
CA ILE A 158 1.85 -20.46 -19.06
C ILE A 158 0.49 -21.15 -19.25
N GLU A 159 0.49 -22.42 -19.66
CA GLU A 159 -0.72 -23.23 -19.83
C GLU A 159 -1.42 -23.49 -18.51
N GLU A 160 -0.70 -24.00 -17.50
CA GLU A 160 -1.22 -24.29 -16.16
C GLU A 160 -1.85 -23.05 -15.48
N ARG A 161 -1.33 -21.86 -15.78
CA ARG A 161 -1.85 -20.60 -15.26
C ARG A 161 -2.94 -19.96 -16.14
N GLY A 162 -3.40 -20.66 -17.17
CA GLY A 162 -4.47 -20.18 -18.06
C GLY A 162 -4.11 -18.93 -18.86
N MET A 163 -2.80 -18.73 -19.14
CA MET A 163 -2.29 -17.51 -19.77
C MET A 163 -1.90 -17.67 -21.23
N SER A 164 -2.23 -18.81 -21.86
CA SER A 164 -1.89 -19.14 -23.26
C SER A 164 -2.57 -18.21 -24.29
N PHE A 165 -3.63 -17.49 -23.90
CA PHE A 165 -4.31 -16.51 -24.76
C PHE A 165 -3.45 -15.27 -25.05
N TYR A 166 -2.37 -15.04 -24.30
CA TYR A 166 -1.50 -13.87 -24.45
C TYR A 166 -0.23 -14.25 -25.23
N ASN A 167 -0.09 -13.77 -26.44
CA ASN A 167 1.02 -14.08 -27.34
C ASN A 167 2.29 -13.23 -27.07
N GLY A 168 2.23 -12.31 -26.10
CA GLY A 168 3.35 -11.42 -25.80
C GLY A 168 4.36 -11.96 -24.78
N TRP A 169 4.19 -13.19 -24.31
CA TRP A 169 5.17 -13.86 -23.46
C TRP A 169 6.48 -14.04 -24.22
N GLN A 170 7.59 -13.78 -23.53
CA GLN A 170 8.91 -13.97 -24.10
C GLN A 170 9.75 -14.90 -23.22
N TRP A 171 10.74 -15.46 -23.85
CA TRP A 171 11.72 -16.34 -23.23
C TRP A 171 13.11 -16.08 -23.83
N THR A 172 14.18 -16.41 -23.11
CA THR A 172 15.58 -16.34 -23.56
C THR A 172 16.36 -17.55 -23.03
N PRO A 173 17.31 -18.11 -23.84
CA PRO A 173 18.18 -19.20 -23.42
C PRO A 173 19.28 -18.76 -22.46
N GLU A 174 19.40 -17.47 -22.13
CA GLU A 174 20.45 -16.95 -21.26
C GLU A 174 20.38 -17.56 -19.86
N SER A 175 21.52 -17.96 -19.33
CA SER A 175 21.63 -18.68 -18.06
C SER A 175 21.05 -17.89 -16.86
N HIS A 176 21.18 -16.56 -16.87
CA HIS A 176 20.65 -15.68 -15.83
C HIS A 176 19.12 -15.67 -15.80
N PHE A 177 18.47 -15.88 -16.94
CA PHE A 177 17.02 -15.93 -17.09
C PHE A 177 16.47 -17.36 -17.22
N ARG A 178 17.29 -18.37 -17.03
CA ARG A 178 16.84 -19.77 -17.08
C ARG A 178 15.69 -20.02 -16.14
N ASN A 179 14.72 -20.82 -16.59
CA ASN A 179 13.46 -21.11 -15.89
C ASN A 179 12.63 -19.86 -15.55
N ARG A 180 12.64 -18.87 -16.43
CA ARG A 180 11.82 -17.67 -16.29
C ARG A 180 11.01 -17.42 -17.56
N ILE A 181 9.76 -16.96 -17.36
CA ILE A 181 8.98 -16.30 -18.40
C ILE A 181 9.14 -14.80 -18.27
N ILE A 182 9.17 -14.10 -19.40
CA ILE A 182 9.33 -12.65 -19.45
C ILE A 182 8.03 -12.02 -19.94
N LEU A 183 7.49 -11.11 -19.15
CA LEU A 183 6.36 -10.27 -19.51
C LEU A 183 6.84 -8.86 -19.79
N PRO A 184 6.87 -8.43 -21.08
CA PRO A 184 7.21 -7.05 -21.43
C PRO A 184 6.18 -6.06 -20.93
N PHE A 185 6.62 -4.90 -20.49
CA PHE A 185 5.79 -3.76 -20.15
C PHE A 185 5.78 -2.78 -21.31
N ASN A 186 4.64 -2.68 -21.96
CA ASN A 186 4.47 -1.82 -23.12
C ASN A 186 3.67 -0.56 -22.75
N TYR A 187 4.10 0.57 -23.30
CA TYR A 187 3.39 1.84 -23.21
C TYR A 187 3.56 2.62 -24.53
N LYS A 188 2.45 3.01 -25.14
CA LYS A 188 2.40 3.70 -26.44
C LYS A 188 3.24 3.00 -27.51
N GLY A 189 3.10 1.67 -27.59
CA GLY A 189 3.79 0.84 -28.57
C GLY A 189 5.29 0.62 -28.35
N LYS A 190 5.83 1.06 -27.21
CA LYS A 190 7.25 0.87 -26.86
C LYS A 190 7.37 0.02 -25.61
N THR A 191 8.34 -0.86 -25.55
CA THR A 191 8.71 -1.56 -24.32
C THR A 191 9.41 -0.58 -23.40
N VAL A 192 8.91 -0.48 -22.15
CA VAL A 192 9.40 0.44 -21.10
C VAL A 192 9.91 -0.29 -19.87
N GLY A 193 9.87 -1.61 -19.89
CA GLY A 193 10.33 -2.47 -18.81
C GLY A 193 9.86 -3.90 -18.99
N TYR A 194 10.13 -4.72 -18.00
CA TYR A 194 9.67 -6.12 -17.97
C TYR A 194 9.65 -6.69 -16.56
N THR A 195 8.94 -7.79 -16.40
CA THR A 195 9.12 -8.71 -15.29
C THR A 195 9.51 -10.09 -15.82
N ALA A 196 10.46 -10.74 -15.16
CA ALA A 196 10.87 -12.10 -15.46
C ALA A 196 10.56 -12.99 -14.24
N ARG A 197 9.52 -13.82 -14.36
CA ARG A 197 9.04 -14.67 -13.29
C ARG A 197 9.67 -16.06 -13.38
N TRP A 198 10.18 -16.55 -12.27
CA TRP A 198 10.59 -17.92 -12.12
C TRP A 198 9.40 -18.88 -12.29
N VAL A 199 9.57 -19.93 -13.09
CA VAL A 199 8.53 -20.96 -13.32
C VAL A 199 8.74 -22.13 -12.35
N GLY A 200 7.67 -22.54 -11.70
CA GLY A 200 7.73 -23.56 -10.65
C GLY A 200 8.24 -23.03 -9.30
N GLN A 201 8.75 -23.94 -8.49
CA GLN A 201 9.35 -23.62 -7.18
C GLN A 201 10.77 -23.08 -7.37
N THR A 202 11.13 -22.04 -6.62
CA THR A 202 12.51 -21.56 -6.59
C THR A 202 13.42 -22.59 -5.91
N PRO A 203 14.65 -22.80 -6.42
CA PRO A 203 15.55 -23.84 -5.90
C PRO A 203 16.00 -23.57 -4.46
N ASP A 204 16.06 -22.29 -4.09
CA ASP A 204 16.47 -21.81 -2.77
C ASP A 204 15.85 -20.43 -2.45
N LYS A 205 16.07 -19.96 -1.20
CA LYS A 205 15.58 -18.64 -0.76
C LYS A 205 16.36 -17.47 -1.37
N ALA A 206 17.55 -17.71 -1.92
CA ALA A 206 18.37 -16.67 -2.53
C ALA A 206 17.96 -16.41 -3.99
N THR A 207 17.26 -17.34 -4.63
CA THR A 207 16.74 -17.18 -5.98
C THR A 207 15.46 -16.35 -5.99
N PRO A 208 15.48 -15.10 -6.47
CA PRO A 208 14.30 -14.26 -6.50
C PRO A 208 13.21 -14.86 -7.39
N LYS A 209 11.98 -14.87 -6.90
CA LYS A 209 10.81 -15.31 -7.69
C LYS A 209 10.61 -14.42 -8.92
N TYR A 210 10.94 -13.14 -8.81
CA TYR A 210 10.81 -12.16 -9.88
C TYR A 210 12.11 -11.37 -10.07
N TYR A 211 12.47 -11.09 -11.32
CA TYR A 211 13.34 -9.99 -11.71
C TYR A 211 12.48 -8.90 -12.33
N HIS A 212 12.55 -7.70 -11.80
CA HIS A 212 11.82 -6.56 -12.33
C HIS A 212 12.79 -5.51 -12.86
N GLN A 213 12.52 -5.02 -14.06
CA GLN A 213 13.11 -3.80 -14.56
C GLN A 213 11.96 -2.90 -15.00
N MET A 214 11.64 -1.90 -14.20
CA MET A 214 10.40 -1.17 -14.31
C MET A 214 10.63 0.31 -14.00
N PRO A 215 10.08 1.23 -14.83
CA PRO A 215 10.17 2.65 -14.54
C PRO A 215 9.39 3.00 -13.27
N LYS A 216 9.85 4.07 -12.63
CA LYS A 216 9.18 4.59 -11.42
C LYS A 216 7.71 4.93 -11.71
N HIS A 217 6.83 4.58 -10.79
CA HIS A 217 5.38 4.83 -10.86
C HIS A 217 4.70 4.20 -12.09
N PHE A 218 5.27 3.14 -12.63
CA PHE A 218 4.65 2.44 -13.76
C PHE A 218 3.31 1.81 -13.35
N VAL A 219 2.33 1.89 -14.27
CA VAL A 219 1.05 1.19 -14.18
C VAL A 219 0.95 0.26 -15.37
N TYR A 220 0.95 -1.05 -15.10
CA TYR A 220 0.89 -2.07 -16.14
C TYR A 220 -0.42 -2.01 -16.92
N ASN A 221 -0.38 -2.27 -18.21
CA ASN A 221 -1.52 -2.40 -19.12
C ASN A 221 -2.41 -1.15 -19.25
N LEU A 222 -1.87 0.03 -18.96
CA LEU A 222 -2.60 1.31 -18.95
C LEU A 222 -3.21 1.65 -20.32
N ASP A 223 -2.47 1.40 -21.40
CA ASP A 223 -2.91 1.76 -22.76
C ASP A 223 -4.18 1.05 -23.20
N LYS A 224 -4.41 -0.17 -22.71
CA LYS A 224 -5.56 -0.99 -23.08
C LYS A 224 -6.84 -0.59 -22.36
N GLN A 225 -6.79 0.29 -21.36
CA GLN A 225 -7.96 0.66 -20.57
C GLN A 225 -8.91 1.64 -21.25
N ARG A 226 -8.53 2.25 -22.36
CA ARG A 226 -9.29 3.34 -22.99
C ARG A 226 -10.67 2.94 -23.47
N THR A 227 -10.88 1.69 -23.84
CA THR A 227 -12.12 1.18 -24.45
C THR A 227 -13.11 0.60 -23.44
N TYR A 228 -12.70 0.36 -22.19
CA TYR A 228 -13.54 -0.27 -21.18
C TYR A 228 -14.27 0.74 -20.32
N LYS A 229 -15.47 0.37 -19.83
CA LYS A 229 -16.21 1.15 -18.85
C LYS A 229 -15.55 1.12 -17.48
N TYR A 230 -15.14 -0.08 -17.05
CA TYR A 230 -14.48 -0.33 -15.79
C TYR A 230 -12.98 -0.48 -15.98
N THR A 231 -12.21 -0.05 -14.95
CA THR A 231 -10.80 -0.38 -14.83
C THR A 231 -10.61 -1.22 -13.58
N ILE A 232 -10.25 -2.49 -13.76
CA ILE A 232 -9.96 -3.42 -12.67
C ILE A 232 -8.50 -3.21 -12.27
N VAL A 233 -8.26 -2.98 -10.98
CA VAL A 233 -6.92 -2.77 -10.40
C VAL A 233 -6.56 -3.96 -9.53
N THR A 234 -5.45 -4.60 -9.83
CA THR A 234 -4.86 -5.71 -9.06
C THR A 234 -3.46 -5.35 -8.60
N GLU A 235 -2.89 -6.15 -7.70
CA GLU A 235 -1.52 -5.98 -7.23
C GLU A 235 -0.51 -6.46 -8.27
N GLY A 236 -0.75 -7.64 -8.82
CA GLY A 236 0.13 -8.34 -9.74
C GLY A 236 -0.17 -8.13 -11.23
N GLN A 237 0.87 -8.12 -12.05
CA GLN A 237 0.71 -7.96 -13.50
C GLN A 237 0.02 -9.17 -14.16
N MET A 238 0.22 -10.37 -13.62
CA MET A 238 -0.41 -11.58 -14.15
C MET A 238 -1.91 -11.58 -13.87
N ASP A 239 -2.31 -11.13 -12.68
CA ASP A 239 -3.71 -10.95 -12.31
C ASP A 239 -4.38 -9.94 -13.24
N ALA A 240 -3.75 -8.78 -13.42
CA ALA A 240 -4.21 -7.76 -14.35
C ALA A 240 -4.35 -8.27 -15.79
N LEU A 241 -3.39 -9.08 -16.25
CA LEU A 241 -3.41 -9.66 -17.60
C LEU A 241 -4.65 -10.55 -17.80
N LEU A 242 -4.98 -11.39 -16.82
CA LEU A 242 -6.09 -12.35 -16.88
C LEU A 242 -7.46 -11.68 -16.96
N VAL A 243 -7.63 -10.52 -16.33
CA VAL A 243 -8.89 -9.77 -16.30
C VAL A 243 -8.90 -8.55 -17.22
N ASN A 244 -7.89 -8.36 -18.07
CA ASN A 244 -7.67 -7.15 -18.85
C ASN A 244 -7.67 -5.87 -18.00
N GLY A 245 -7.25 -5.98 -16.76
CA GLY A 245 -7.10 -4.87 -15.81
C GLY A 245 -5.74 -4.20 -15.88
N ILE A 246 -5.43 -3.43 -14.86
CA ILE A 246 -4.13 -2.80 -14.62
C ILE A 246 -3.50 -3.30 -13.33
N ALA A 247 -2.17 -3.20 -13.22
CA ALA A 247 -1.47 -3.52 -11.98
C ALA A 247 -0.56 -2.38 -11.56
N THR A 248 -0.47 -2.20 -10.23
CA THR A 248 0.40 -1.21 -9.59
C THR A 248 1.75 -1.77 -9.17
N SER A 249 1.94 -3.09 -9.32
CA SER A 249 3.17 -3.81 -9.00
C SER A 249 3.53 -3.75 -7.51
N GLY A 250 2.51 -3.85 -6.68
CA GLY A 250 2.60 -3.87 -5.22
C GLY A 250 1.27 -3.46 -4.59
N ASN A 251 1.13 -3.79 -3.32
CA ASN A 251 -0.09 -3.59 -2.51
C ASN A 251 -0.33 -2.11 -2.10
N THR A 252 0.67 -1.25 -2.20
CA THR A 252 0.55 0.16 -1.84
C THR A 252 0.88 1.05 -3.05
N PRO A 253 -0.12 1.40 -3.88
CA PRO A 253 0.07 2.33 -4.99
C PRO A 253 0.59 3.68 -4.50
N SER A 254 1.57 4.23 -5.20
CA SER A 254 2.02 5.61 -4.97
C SER A 254 0.93 6.61 -5.37
N ASN A 255 0.95 7.81 -4.79
CA ASN A 255 0.00 8.87 -5.18
C ASN A 255 0.04 9.16 -6.68
N VAL A 256 1.22 9.11 -7.29
CA VAL A 256 1.40 9.31 -8.74
C VAL A 256 0.70 8.20 -9.55
N GLN A 257 0.80 6.94 -9.13
CA GLN A 257 0.07 5.85 -9.79
C GLN A 257 -1.45 6.02 -9.63
N CYS A 258 -1.90 6.41 -8.43
CA CYS A 258 -3.32 6.71 -8.22
C CYS A 258 -3.81 7.84 -9.13
N ASP A 259 -3.03 8.92 -9.26
CA ASP A 259 -3.37 10.04 -10.14
C ASP A 259 -3.45 9.61 -11.63
N ILE A 260 -2.55 8.72 -12.07
CA ILE A 260 -2.58 8.12 -13.42
C ILE A 260 -3.87 7.31 -13.63
N ILE A 261 -4.28 6.55 -12.61
CA ILE A 261 -5.50 5.74 -12.66
C ILE A 261 -6.74 6.63 -12.70
N ASP A 262 -6.80 7.66 -11.85
CA ASP A 262 -7.89 8.64 -11.82
C ASP A 262 -8.02 9.39 -13.17
N ASP A 263 -6.90 9.66 -13.85
CA ASP A 263 -6.88 10.32 -15.16
C ASP A 263 -7.50 9.46 -16.30
N LEU A 264 -7.69 8.16 -16.10
CA LEU A 264 -8.45 7.33 -17.03
C LEU A 264 -9.94 7.74 -17.08
N LYS A 265 -10.45 8.40 -16.04
CA LYS A 265 -11.86 8.80 -15.89
C LYS A 265 -12.83 7.64 -16.07
N LYS A 266 -12.51 6.50 -15.49
CA LYS A 266 -13.26 5.24 -15.52
C LYS A 266 -13.80 4.90 -14.14
N GLU A 267 -14.76 4.00 -14.08
CA GLU A 267 -15.16 3.36 -12.84
C GLU A 267 -14.06 2.38 -12.40
N VAL A 268 -13.36 2.72 -11.33
CA VAL A 268 -12.22 1.93 -10.82
C VAL A 268 -12.74 0.89 -9.83
N ILE A 269 -12.40 -0.37 -10.06
CA ILE A 269 -12.72 -1.49 -9.18
C ILE A 269 -11.41 -2.16 -8.74
N VAL A 270 -11.10 -2.08 -7.46
CA VAL A 270 -9.93 -2.73 -6.86
C VAL A 270 -10.28 -4.16 -6.45
N VAL A 271 -9.41 -5.10 -6.77
CA VAL A 271 -9.49 -6.49 -6.30
C VAL A 271 -8.24 -6.77 -5.48
N PRO A 272 -8.33 -6.77 -4.14
CA PRO A 272 -7.19 -7.10 -3.29
C PRO A 272 -6.91 -8.60 -3.30
N ASP A 273 -5.66 -8.99 -3.08
CA ASP A 273 -5.33 -10.37 -2.76
C ASP A 273 -5.98 -10.77 -1.42
N ALA A 274 -6.33 -12.06 -1.27
CA ALA A 274 -6.98 -12.58 -0.07
C ALA A 274 -5.97 -12.83 1.07
N ASP A 275 -5.08 -11.87 1.29
CA ASP A 275 -4.10 -11.91 2.37
C ASP A 275 -3.98 -10.53 3.07
N SER A 276 -3.22 -10.49 4.16
CA SER A 276 -3.06 -9.27 4.96
C SER A 276 -2.45 -8.08 4.18
N ALA A 277 -1.68 -8.35 3.12
CA ALA A 277 -1.07 -7.31 2.29
C ALA A 277 -2.12 -6.56 1.46
N GLY A 278 -3.18 -7.25 0.99
CA GLY A 278 -4.30 -6.66 0.25
C GLY A 278 -5.03 -5.53 0.98
N MET A 279 -4.95 -5.48 2.33
CA MET A 279 -5.54 -4.40 3.13
C MET A 279 -5.00 -3.00 2.78
N ASP A 280 -3.77 -2.89 2.33
CA ASP A 280 -3.20 -1.57 2.02
C ASP A 280 -3.74 -1.02 0.69
N LEU A 281 -4.01 -1.91 -0.26
CA LEU A 281 -4.69 -1.57 -1.51
C LEU A 281 -6.15 -1.14 -1.23
N VAL A 282 -6.87 -1.84 -0.33
CA VAL A 282 -8.23 -1.46 0.14
C VAL A 282 -8.24 -0.09 0.77
N LYS A 283 -7.31 0.22 1.68
CA LYS A 283 -7.19 1.55 2.31
C LYS A 283 -6.96 2.65 1.27
N THR A 284 -6.18 2.35 0.24
CA THR A 284 -5.95 3.29 -0.86
C THR A 284 -7.21 3.51 -1.68
N ALA A 285 -7.96 2.44 -2.00
CA ALA A 285 -9.23 2.53 -2.71
C ALA A 285 -10.23 3.41 -1.95
N ILE A 286 -10.38 3.21 -0.64
CA ILE A 286 -11.27 4.03 0.20
C ILE A 286 -10.87 5.51 0.14
N ARG A 287 -9.57 5.83 0.25
CA ARG A 287 -9.09 7.22 0.19
C ARG A 287 -9.34 7.90 -1.16
N ARG A 288 -9.34 7.12 -2.25
CA ARG A 288 -9.55 7.60 -3.62
C ARG A 288 -11.02 7.57 -4.05
N GLY A 289 -11.91 7.00 -3.25
CA GLY A 289 -13.32 6.81 -3.62
C GLY A 289 -13.52 5.75 -4.70
N TRP A 290 -12.60 4.80 -4.84
CA TRP A 290 -12.70 3.67 -5.75
C TRP A 290 -13.55 2.56 -5.14
N SER A 291 -14.24 1.80 -5.98
CA SER A 291 -14.93 0.58 -5.57
C SER A 291 -13.94 -0.51 -5.20
N VAL A 292 -14.33 -1.38 -4.27
CA VAL A 292 -13.55 -2.58 -3.93
C VAL A 292 -14.43 -3.80 -4.14
N SER A 293 -13.90 -4.79 -4.81
CA SER A 293 -14.59 -6.05 -5.06
C SER A 293 -14.03 -7.16 -4.16
N PHE A 294 -14.93 -7.91 -3.54
CA PHE A 294 -14.65 -9.08 -2.73
C PHE A 294 -15.42 -10.27 -3.29
N PRO A 295 -15.01 -10.84 -4.42
CA PRO A 295 -15.75 -11.90 -5.05
C PRO A 295 -15.75 -13.16 -4.17
N PRO A 296 -16.86 -13.92 -4.10
CA PRO A 296 -16.98 -15.11 -3.26
C PRO A 296 -16.31 -16.31 -3.92
N TRP A 297 -15.04 -16.21 -4.23
CA TRP A 297 -14.26 -17.31 -4.81
C TRP A 297 -13.83 -18.27 -3.70
N GLU A 298 -14.18 -19.54 -3.87
CA GLU A 298 -13.76 -20.59 -2.96
C GLU A 298 -12.34 -21.04 -3.29
N ASP A 299 -11.48 -21.18 -2.29
CA ASP A 299 -10.11 -21.70 -2.39
C ASP A 299 -9.23 -20.96 -3.44
N CYS A 300 -9.51 -19.68 -3.69
CA CYS A 300 -8.70 -18.83 -4.56
C CYS A 300 -8.05 -17.73 -3.74
N LYS A 301 -6.73 -17.62 -3.85
CA LYS A 301 -5.96 -16.61 -3.15
C LYS A 301 -5.99 -15.26 -3.87
N ASP A 302 -5.98 -15.30 -5.19
CA ASP A 302 -5.85 -14.14 -6.06
C ASP A 302 -6.73 -14.29 -7.32
N THR A 303 -6.74 -13.25 -8.12
CA THR A 303 -7.50 -13.22 -9.38
C THR A 303 -7.03 -14.28 -10.38
N ALA A 304 -5.73 -14.63 -10.36
CA ALA A 304 -5.20 -15.64 -11.25
C ALA A 304 -5.72 -17.04 -10.90
N ASP A 305 -5.76 -17.39 -9.62
CA ASP A 305 -6.33 -18.66 -9.18
C ASP A 305 -7.82 -18.78 -9.58
N ALA A 306 -8.58 -17.69 -9.42
CA ALA A 306 -9.98 -17.64 -9.83
C ALA A 306 -10.15 -17.79 -11.35
N ALA A 307 -9.29 -17.15 -12.14
CA ALA A 307 -9.35 -17.25 -13.60
C ALA A 307 -9.02 -18.65 -14.11
N VAL A 308 -8.14 -19.37 -13.47
CA VAL A 308 -7.84 -20.79 -13.76
C VAL A 308 -9.03 -21.69 -13.38
N LYS A 309 -9.59 -21.48 -12.18
CA LYS A 309 -10.65 -22.35 -11.64
C LYS A 309 -11.99 -22.14 -12.32
N TYR A 310 -12.39 -20.90 -12.57
CA TYR A 310 -13.74 -20.54 -13.04
C TYR A 310 -13.76 -19.99 -14.46
N GLY A 311 -12.61 -19.72 -15.05
CA GLY A 311 -12.49 -19.08 -16.35
C GLY A 311 -12.54 -17.55 -16.28
N ARG A 312 -11.89 -16.90 -17.25
CA ARG A 312 -11.68 -15.43 -17.26
C ARG A 312 -12.97 -14.63 -17.28
N LEU A 313 -13.96 -15.03 -18.09
CA LEU A 313 -15.22 -14.29 -18.19
C LEU A 313 -16.00 -14.31 -16.89
N PHE A 314 -16.09 -15.46 -16.23
CA PHE A 314 -16.74 -15.56 -14.93
C PHE A 314 -16.00 -14.73 -13.88
N THR A 315 -14.67 -14.78 -13.87
CA THR A 315 -13.85 -14.00 -12.94
C THR A 315 -14.09 -12.49 -13.10
N VAL A 316 -14.06 -11.97 -14.34
CA VAL A 316 -14.36 -10.55 -14.60
C VAL A 316 -15.79 -10.19 -14.18
N ARG A 317 -16.76 -11.04 -14.49
CA ARG A 317 -18.16 -10.82 -14.14
C ARG A 317 -18.35 -10.78 -12.63
N SER A 318 -17.79 -11.74 -11.90
CA SER A 318 -17.87 -11.80 -10.44
C SER A 318 -17.21 -10.59 -9.77
N ILE A 319 -16.10 -10.08 -10.32
CA ILE A 319 -15.47 -8.84 -9.87
C ILE A 319 -16.42 -7.66 -9.99
N ILE A 320 -17.07 -7.49 -11.13
CA ILE A 320 -17.98 -6.37 -11.37
C ILE A 320 -19.22 -6.47 -10.47
N ASP A 321 -19.80 -7.65 -10.36
CA ASP A 321 -21.01 -7.89 -9.58
C ASP A 321 -20.80 -7.77 -8.07
N SER A 322 -19.58 -8.02 -7.59
CA SER A 322 -19.20 -7.90 -6.16
C SER A 322 -18.59 -6.54 -5.80
N ALA A 323 -18.57 -5.58 -6.72
CA ALA A 323 -18.00 -4.26 -6.46
C ALA A 323 -18.85 -3.48 -5.46
N GLU A 324 -18.22 -3.00 -4.38
CA GLU A 324 -18.84 -2.25 -3.30
C GLU A 324 -18.27 -0.83 -3.26
N THR A 325 -19.14 0.16 -3.08
CA THR A 325 -18.77 1.58 -2.97
C THR A 325 -18.90 2.14 -1.56
N ASN A 326 -19.72 1.47 -0.72
CA ASN A 326 -19.94 1.93 0.64
C ASN A 326 -18.72 1.65 1.53
N THR A 327 -18.08 2.70 2.00
CA THR A 327 -16.84 2.63 2.83
C THR A 327 -16.98 1.71 4.05
N THR A 328 -18.11 1.76 4.76
CA THR A 328 -18.33 0.93 5.95
C THR A 328 -18.43 -0.55 5.58
N LYS A 329 -19.16 -0.87 4.51
CA LYS A 329 -19.25 -2.25 4.01
C LYS A 329 -17.89 -2.74 3.51
N ILE A 330 -17.15 -1.91 2.77
CA ILE A 330 -15.79 -2.25 2.33
C ILE A 330 -14.91 -2.61 3.52
N GLN A 331 -14.92 -1.81 4.59
CA GLN A 331 -14.12 -2.06 5.80
C GLN A 331 -14.51 -3.36 6.52
N LEU A 332 -15.80 -3.70 6.54
CA LEU A 332 -16.29 -4.94 7.15
C LEU A 332 -15.90 -6.16 6.31
N LEU A 333 -16.12 -6.12 5.00
CA LEU A 333 -15.79 -7.20 4.08
C LEU A 333 -14.28 -7.45 4.01
N ALA A 334 -13.47 -6.39 3.98
CA ALA A 334 -12.01 -6.52 3.95
C ALA A 334 -11.45 -7.29 5.15
N LYS A 335 -12.01 -7.10 6.36
CA LYS A 335 -11.58 -7.82 7.56
C LYS A 335 -11.80 -9.34 7.48
N SER A 336 -12.77 -9.78 6.71
CA SER A 336 -13.07 -11.19 6.50
C SER A 336 -12.35 -11.76 5.29
N TYR A 337 -12.08 -10.94 4.27
CA TYR A 337 -11.48 -11.34 3.00
C TYR A 337 -9.94 -11.34 3.06
N CYS A 338 -9.33 -10.27 3.52
CA CYS A 338 -7.88 -10.12 3.64
C CYS A 338 -7.37 -10.68 4.98
N ARG A 339 -7.22 -11.98 5.09
CA ARG A 339 -6.79 -12.69 6.32
C ARG A 339 -5.34 -13.15 6.27
#